data_70f5d8955eec30e3a3621c20cf615667
#
_entry.id   70f5d8955eec30e3a3621c20cf615667
#
_cell.length_a   1.000
_cell.length_b   1.000
_cell.length_c   1.000
_cell.angle_alpha   90.00
_cell.angle_beta   90.00
_cell.angle_gamma   90.00
#
_symmetry.space_group_name_H-M   'P 1'
#
loop_
_entity.id
_entity.type
_entity.pdbx_description
1 polymer ?
#
loop_
_entity_poly.entity_id
_entity_poly.type
_entity_poly.pdbx_seq_one_letter_code
_entity_poly.pdbx_strand_id
1 'polypeptide(L)'
;MDAQFHCTLPASFRSETEQLRAFTYHDYSIPPHTHDFCELNIITAGRGIHRIKGKSFPAEVGSVFFIPPQTPHAYSETQELSVFHILIRPALLAENYAEASRVNGYLLLTEIEPYLRAETDTTAFLKLTTEQLRILEPEFYIIRENTAFSAAEYESLRIHTLWKILYLLSAFIAAGQNPRPSPHKYEQAILKALAYIHQNFSEKITVESLCNAAFLSRSTFLRSFQAVCGSTPHEYLRNFRIRRALEMIEEGALSRTEIAHRCGFYDLAHFERAVKRYQLNQKVSVPSDLPPT
;
A
#
# COMPACT_ATOMS: atom_id res chain seq x y z
N MET A 1 14.92 -23.50 -2.52
CA MET A 1 14.89 -22.03 -2.70
C MET A 1 14.00 -21.77 -3.90
N ASP A 2 12.78 -21.33 -3.67
CA ASP A 2 11.87 -21.02 -4.78
C ASP A 2 12.40 -19.74 -5.44
N ALA A 3 12.66 -19.83 -6.75
CA ALA A 3 13.19 -18.72 -7.52
C ALA A 3 12.18 -17.54 -7.49
N GLN A 4 12.58 -16.46 -6.84
CA GLN A 4 11.82 -15.23 -6.87
C GLN A 4 11.95 -14.63 -8.29
N PHE A 5 10.83 -14.43 -8.99
CA PHE A 5 10.83 -13.76 -10.28
C PHE A 5 10.28 -12.34 -10.18
N HIS A 6 10.58 -11.52 -11.18
CA HIS A 6 10.18 -10.12 -11.22
C HIS A 6 9.34 -9.83 -12.46
N CYS A 7 8.14 -9.23 -12.24
CA CYS A 7 7.23 -8.83 -13.30
C CYS A 7 7.47 -7.36 -13.66
N THR A 8 8.03 -7.10 -14.83
CA THR A 8 8.29 -5.74 -15.32
C THR A 8 7.03 -5.09 -15.90
N LEU A 9 6.98 -3.76 -15.94
CA LEU A 9 5.91 -3.01 -16.59
C LEU A 9 5.69 -3.45 -18.05
N PRO A 10 6.74 -3.55 -18.94
CA PRO A 10 6.53 -3.95 -20.31
C PRO A 10 5.95 -5.36 -20.50
N ALA A 11 6.23 -6.28 -19.57
CA ALA A 11 5.68 -7.63 -19.63
C ALA A 11 4.24 -7.73 -19.10
N SER A 12 3.83 -6.79 -18.25
CA SER A 12 2.54 -6.84 -17.54
C SER A 12 1.47 -5.96 -18.17
N PHE A 13 1.85 -4.94 -18.96
CA PHE A 13 0.96 -4.04 -19.68
C PHE A 13 1.08 -4.25 -21.19
N ARG A 14 -0.01 -4.05 -21.91
CA ARG A 14 -0.08 -4.30 -23.37
C ARG A 14 0.60 -3.22 -24.21
N SER A 15 0.70 -2.01 -23.66
CA SER A 15 1.37 -0.87 -24.29
C SER A 15 1.97 0.06 -23.24
N GLU A 16 2.86 0.96 -23.68
CA GLU A 16 3.42 2.01 -22.82
C GLU A 16 2.37 3.00 -22.32
N THR A 17 1.27 3.15 -23.05
CA THR A 17 0.18 4.08 -22.73
C THR A 17 -0.91 3.48 -21.82
N GLU A 18 -0.99 2.16 -21.70
CA GLU A 18 -1.95 1.50 -20.81
C GLU A 18 -1.64 1.84 -19.35
N GLN A 19 -2.55 2.54 -18.65
CA GLN A 19 -2.34 3.02 -17.29
C GLN A 19 -2.74 2.01 -16.23
N LEU A 20 -3.70 1.15 -16.55
CA LEU A 20 -4.18 0.10 -15.66
C LEU A 20 -4.64 -1.14 -16.43
N ARG A 21 -4.59 -2.30 -15.78
CA ARG A 21 -5.08 -3.56 -16.33
C ARG A 21 -5.86 -4.32 -15.26
N ALA A 22 -7.09 -4.78 -15.58
CA ALA A 22 -7.95 -5.49 -14.64
C ALA A 22 -8.42 -6.83 -15.23
N PHE A 23 -8.35 -7.89 -14.42
CA PHE A 23 -8.75 -9.26 -14.81
C PHE A 23 -9.02 -10.10 -13.57
N THR A 24 -9.62 -11.30 -13.78
CA THR A 24 -9.77 -12.31 -12.73
C THR A 24 -8.92 -13.52 -13.08
N TYR A 25 -8.18 -14.02 -12.11
CA TYR A 25 -7.64 -15.37 -12.14
C TYR A 25 -8.50 -16.30 -11.30
N HIS A 26 -8.80 -17.48 -11.83
CA HIS A 26 -9.42 -18.59 -11.13
C HIS A 26 -8.34 -19.62 -10.79
N ASP A 27 -8.52 -20.36 -9.70
CA ASP A 27 -7.53 -21.33 -9.18
C ASP A 27 -6.13 -20.74 -9.02
N TYR A 28 -6.10 -19.49 -8.54
CA TYR A 28 -4.88 -18.68 -8.50
C TYR A 28 -3.90 -19.16 -7.45
N SER A 29 -2.70 -19.51 -7.90
CA SER A 29 -1.53 -19.79 -7.06
C SER A 29 -0.31 -19.24 -7.77
N ILE A 30 0.59 -18.57 -7.04
CA ILE A 30 1.79 -17.98 -7.62
C ILE A 30 2.94 -18.02 -6.62
N PRO A 31 4.14 -18.46 -7.05
CA PRO A 31 5.34 -18.46 -6.21
C PRO A 31 5.79 -17.04 -5.85
N PRO A 32 6.74 -16.89 -4.90
CA PRO A 32 7.26 -15.58 -4.51
C PRO A 32 7.77 -14.77 -5.69
N HIS A 33 7.25 -13.54 -5.85
CA HIS A 33 7.62 -12.62 -6.93
C HIS A 33 7.53 -11.16 -6.45
N THR A 34 8.05 -10.27 -7.29
CA THR A 34 7.93 -8.81 -7.17
C THR A 34 7.48 -8.22 -8.50
N HIS A 35 7.07 -6.97 -8.51
CA HIS A 35 6.67 -6.25 -9.72
C HIS A 35 6.96 -4.75 -9.63
N ASP A 36 6.95 -4.04 -10.78
CA ASP A 36 7.20 -2.59 -10.90
C ASP A 36 5.93 -1.73 -10.77
N PHE A 37 4.76 -2.34 -10.63
CA PHE A 37 3.47 -1.67 -10.56
C PHE A 37 2.84 -1.78 -9.17
N CYS A 38 1.80 -0.99 -8.91
CA CYS A 38 0.90 -1.23 -7.77
C CYS A 38 -0.12 -2.29 -8.16
N GLU A 39 -0.46 -3.18 -7.24
CA GLU A 39 -1.47 -4.20 -7.45
C GLU A 39 -2.55 -4.12 -6.38
N LEU A 40 -3.81 -4.09 -6.79
CA LEU A 40 -4.96 -4.20 -5.91
C LEU A 40 -5.64 -5.55 -6.16
N ASN A 41 -5.63 -6.40 -5.14
CA ASN A 41 -6.22 -7.73 -5.16
C ASN A 41 -7.46 -7.79 -4.29
N ILE A 42 -8.56 -8.29 -4.85
CA ILE A 42 -9.82 -8.55 -4.14
C ILE A 42 -10.17 -10.01 -4.32
N ILE A 43 -10.28 -10.74 -3.21
CA ILE A 43 -10.63 -12.17 -3.24
C ILE A 43 -12.14 -12.29 -3.43
N THR A 44 -12.53 -12.92 -4.55
CA THR A 44 -13.94 -13.06 -4.96
C THR A 44 -14.52 -14.45 -4.74
N ALA A 45 -13.68 -15.49 -4.68
CA ALA A 45 -14.09 -16.84 -4.33
C ALA A 45 -12.93 -17.64 -3.72
N GLY A 46 -13.24 -18.76 -3.07
CA GLY A 46 -12.28 -19.70 -2.52
C GLY A 46 -11.50 -19.16 -1.32
N ARG A 47 -10.36 -19.77 -1.07
CA ARG A 47 -9.45 -19.40 0.04
C ARG A 47 -8.02 -19.79 -0.26
N GLY A 48 -7.06 -19.19 0.47
CA GLY A 48 -5.64 -19.50 0.40
C GLY A 48 -4.84 -18.73 1.43
N ILE A 49 -3.53 -18.75 1.28
CA ILE A 49 -2.60 -17.97 2.09
C ILE A 49 -1.89 -16.96 1.18
N HIS A 50 -2.02 -15.68 1.49
CA HIS A 50 -1.22 -14.62 0.92
C HIS A 50 0.04 -14.43 1.75
N ARG A 51 1.22 -14.59 1.14
CA ARG A 51 2.53 -14.42 1.80
C ARG A 51 3.14 -13.11 1.36
N ILE A 52 3.57 -12.28 2.33
CA ILE A 52 4.22 -10.99 2.08
C ILE A 52 5.42 -10.85 2.99
N LYS A 53 6.61 -10.64 2.42
CA LYS A 53 7.87 -10.52 3.18
C LYS A 53 8.04 -11.62 4.24
N GLY A 54 7.70 -12.85 3.91
CA GLY A 54 7.81 -14.02 4.81
C GLY A 54 6.67 -14.16 5.83
N LYS A 55 5.74 -13.24 5.93
CA LYS A 55 4.53 -13.33 6.77
C LYS A 55 3.38 -13.94 5.99
N SER A 56 2.47 -14.62 6.69
CA SER A 56 1.33 -15.32 6.10
C SER A 56 0.02 -14.70 6.57
N PHE A 57 -0.87 -14.41 5.61
CA PHE A 57 -2.19 -13.82 5.84
C PHE A 57 -3.27 -14.68 5.17
N PRO A 58 -4.42 -14.96 5.86
CA PRO A 58 -5.53 -15.62 5.21
C PRO A 58 -6.05 -14.80 4.03
N ALA A 59 -6.15 -15.42 2.87
CA ALA A 59 -6.82 -14.91 1.68
C ALA A 59 -8.16 -15.59 1.56
N GLU A 60 -9.25 -14.89 1.89
CA GLU A 60 -10.62 -15.39 1.93
C GLU A 60 -11.54 -14.42 1.19
N VAL A 61 -12.71 -14.85 0.78
CA VAL A 61 -13.70 -13.98 0.10
C VAL A 61 -13.88 -12.66 0.86
N GLY A 62 -13.76 -11.57 0.12
CA GLY A 62 -13.79 -10.20 0.64
C GLY A 62 -12.44 -9.65 1.13
N SER A 63 -11.39 -10.46 1.26
CA SER A 63 -10.06 -9.93 1.58
C SER A 63 -9.58 -9.01 0.47
N VAL A 64 -9.04 -7.85 0.85
CA VAL A 64 -8.46 -6.83 -0.03
C VAL A 64 -7.00 -6.64 0.31
N PHE A 65 -6.12 -6.68 -0.69
CA PHE A 65 -4.70 -6.45 -0.54
C PHE A 65 -4.24 -5.41 -1.55
N PHE A 66 -3.69 -4.31 -1.06
CA PHE A 66 -2.93 -3.38 -1.90
C PHE A 66 -1.43 -3.71 -1.77
N ILE A 67 -0.76 -3.90 -2.90
CA ILE A 67 0.64 -4.35 -2.96
C ILE A 67 1.43 -3.29 -3.72
N PRO A 68 2.27 -2.49 -3.02
CA PRO A 68 3.15 -1.53 -3.64
C PRO A 68 4.22 -2.21 -4.53
N PRO A 69 4.85 -1.45 -5.47
CA PRO A 69 5.99 -1.94 -6.24
C PRO A 69 7.08 -2.54 -5.35
N GLN A 70 7.85 -3.47 -5.90
CA GLN A 70 8.99 -4.13 -5.26
C GLN A 70 8.68 -4.87 -3.96
N THR A 71 7.40 -5.14 -3.67
CA THR A 71 6.99 -5.89 -2.48
C THR A 71 6.96 -7.39 -2.78
N PRO A 72 7.86 -8.21 -2.18
CA PRO A 72 7.83 -9.66 -2.37
C PRO A 72 6.55 -10.27 -1.80
N HIS A 73 5.82 -11.01 -2.64
CA HIS A 73 4.59 -11.67 -2.22
C HIS A 73 4.30 -12.94 -3.03
N ALA A 74 3.37 -13.77 -2.53
CA ALA A 74 2.97 -15.04 -3.12
C ALA A 74 1.55 -15.42 -2.68
N TYR A 75 0.90 -16.31 -3.45
CA TYR A 75 -0.29 -17.03 -3.02
C TYR A 75 -0.03 -18.52 -3.02
N SER A 76 -0.35 -19.19 -1.91
CA SER A 76 -0.11 -20.62 -1.71
C SER A 76 -1.27 -21.27 -0.94
N GLU A 77 -1.27 -22.59 -0.86
CA GLU A 77 -2.28 -23.36 -0.12
C GLU A 77 -3.71 -23.02 -0.56
N THR A 78 -3.89 -22.81 -1.87
CA THR A 78 -5.12 -22.28 -2.45
C THR A 78 -6.14 -23.39 -2.70
N GLN A 79 -7.42 -23.06 -2.50
CA GLN A 79 -8.57 -23.93 -2.78
C GLN A 79 -9.62 -23.09 -3.53
N GLU A 80 -9.76 -23.33 -4.83
CA GLU A 80 -10.66 -22.61 -5.72
C GLU A 80 -10.54 -21.08 -5.61
N LEU A 81 -9.32 -20.59 -5.30
CA LEU A 81 -9.06 -19.17 -5.05
C LEU A 81 -9.27 -18.36 -6.32
N SER A 82 -10.23 -17.44 -6.31
CA SER A 82 -10.43 -16.48 -7.38
C SER A 82 -10.06 -15.09 -6.90
N VAL A 83 -9.16 -14.45 -7.65
CA VAL A 83 -8.63 -13.12 -7.32
C VAL A 83 -8.95 -12.17 -8.46
N PHE A 84 -9.62 -11.07 -8.13
CA PHE A 84 -9.76 -9.93 -9.01
C PHE A 84 -8.56 -9.01 -8.85
N HIS A 85 -7.76 -8.89 -9.91
CA HIS A 85 -6.54 -8.10 -9.97
C HIS A 85 -6.81 -6.77 -10.68
N ILE A 86 -6.25 -5.69 -10.13
CA ILE A 86 -6.07 -4.41 -10.81
C ILE A 86 -4.59 -4.04 -10.72
N LEU A 87 -3.88 -4.10 -11.84
CA LEU A 87 -2.52 -3.62 -11.99
C LEU A 87 -2.58 -2.13 -12.33
N ILE A 88 -1.82 -1.30 -11.62
CA ILE A 88 -1.90 0.16 -11.71
C ILE A 88 -0.48 0.72 -11.87
N ARG A 89 -0.24 1.52 -12.89
CA ARG A 89 1.04 2.25 -12.99
C ARG A 89 1.16 3.23 -11.82
N PRO A 90 2.30 3.28 -11.13
CA PRO A 90 2.50 4.20 -10.00
C PRO A 90 2.24 5.67 -10.37
N ALA A 91 2.61 6.09 -11.59
CA ALA A 91 2.38 7.44 -12.09
C ALA A 91 0.90 7.85 -12.06
N LEU A 92 -0.04 6.93 -12.39
CA LEU A 92 -1.48 7.20 -12.34
C LEU A 92 -1.97 7.57 -10.94
N LEU A 93 -1.43 6.92 -9.89
CA LEU A 93 -1.76 7.25 -8.51
C LEU A 93 -1.09 8.55 -8.07
N ALA A 94 0.13 8.82 -8.54
CA ALA A 94 0.89 10.04 -8.23
C ALA A 94 0.21 11.30 -8.78
N GLU A 95 -0.38 11.26 -9.98
CA GLU A 95 -1.07 12.39 -10.61
C GLU A 95 -2.21 12.96 -9.74
N ASN A 96 -2.92 12.11 -9.02
CA ASN A 96 -4.06 12.50 -8.17
C ASN A 96 -3.77 12.40 -6.67
N TYR A 97 -2.52 12.20 -6.30
CA TYR A 97 -2.14 11.95 -4.90
C TYR A 97 -2.59 13.07 -3.95
N ALA A 98 -2.42 14.33 -4.35
CA ALA A 98 -2.75 15.48 -3.50
C ALA A 98 -4.23 15.56 -3.12
N GLU A 99 -5.14 15.12 -3.98
CA GLU A 99 -6.56 15.05 -3.69
C GLU A 99 -6.92 13.76 -2.94
N ALA A 100 -6.46 12.62 -3.43
CA ALA A 100 -6.75 11.32 -2.86
C ALA A 100 -6.24 11.18 -1.41
N SER A 101 -5.07 11.74 -1.10
CA SER A 101 -4.47 11.70 0.24
C SER A 101 -5.27 12.47 1.31
N ARG A 102 -6.20 13.34 0.91
CA ARG A 102 -7.14 14.00 1.84
C ARG A 102 -8.19 13.03 2.38
N VAL A 103 -8.37 11.89 1.72
CA VAL A 103 -9.28 10.82 2.16
C VAL A 103 -8.50 9.85 3.03
N ASN A 104 -8.74 9.86 4.34
CA ASN A 104 -8.01 9.02 5.31
C ASN A 104 -8.04 7.52 4.94
N GLY A 105 -9.16 7.02 4.47
CA GLY A 105 -9.30 5.64 4.03
C GLY A 105 -8.42 5.28 2.83
N TYR A 106 -8.15 6.24 1.93
CA TYR A 106 -7.23 6.04 0.81
C TYR A 106 -5.80 5.80 1.30
N LEU A 107 -5.30 6.66 2.18
CA LEU A 107 -3.97 6.48 2.78
C LEU A 107 -3.87 5.18 3.59
N LEU A 108 -4.94 4.82 4.30
CA LEU A 108 -5.00 3.55 5.03
C LEU A 108 -4.87 2.36 4.08
N LEU A 109 -5.56 2.39 2.94
CA LEU A 109 -5.54 1.32 1.96
C LEU A 109 -4.20 1.21 1.22
N THR A 110 -3.67 2.33 0.73
CA THR A 110 -2.58 2.33 -0.25
C THR A 110 -1.18 2.45 0.35
N GLU A 111 -1.07 3.00 1.56
CA GLU A 111 0.23 3.28 2.18
C GLU A 111 0.39 2.68 3.58
N ILE A 112 -0.57 2.95 4.47
CA ILE A 112 -0.41 2.61 5.89
C ILE A 112 -0.55 1.11 6.11
N GLU A 113 -1.59 0.52 5.56
CA GLU A 113 -1.85 -0.92 5.65
C GLU A 113 -0.73 -1.76 5.04
N PRO A 114 -0.30 -1.51 3.78
CA PRO A 114 0.81 -2.26 3.20
C PRO A 114 2.09 -2.17 4.04
N TYR A 115 2.37 -0.99 4.61
CA TYR A 115 3.51 -0.81 5.51
C TYR A 115 3.36 -1.63 6.79
N LEU A 116 2.24 -1.52 7.50
CA LEU A 116 2.00 -2.24 8.75
C LEU A 116 2.04 -3.75 8.54
N ARG A 117 1.41 -4.24 7.50
CA ARG A 117 1.40 -5.66 7.12
C ARG A 117 2.82 -6.18 6.81
N ALA A 118 3.64 -5.39 6.17
CA ALA A 118 5.00 -5.77 5.83
C ALA A 118 5.96 -5.74 7.04
N GLU A 119 5.81 -4.75 7.93
CA GLU A 119 6.79 -4.46 8.99
C GLU A 119 6.37 -4.95 10.38
N THR A 120 5.08 -5.15 10.63
CA THR A 120 4.56 -5.53 11.94
C THR A 120 3.80 -6.86 11.89
N ASP A 121 3.45 -7.42 13.04
CA ASP A 121 2.56 -8.59 13.12
C ASP A 121 1.07 -8.18 13.14
N THR A 122 0.80 -6.92 12.84
CA THR A 122 -0.56 -6.40 12.78
C THR A 122 -1.27 -6.99 11.57
N THR A 123 -2.32 -7.75 11.83
CA THR A 123 -3.20 -8.32 10.79
C THR A 123 -4.35 -7.36 10.53
N ALA A 124 -4.06 -6.15 10.16
CA ALA A 124 -5.17 -5.30 9.79
C ALA A 124 -5.70 -5.76 8.46
N PHE A 125 -7.08 -5.84 8.20
CA PHE A 125 -7.26 -5.13 7.05
C PHE A 125 -8.60 -5.31 6.44
N LEU A 126 -8.86 -4.59 5.41
CA LEU A 126 -10.13 -4.51 4.78
C LEU A 126 -10.56 -5.92 4.34
N LYS A 127 -11.58 -6.41 5.02
CA LYS A 127 -12.36 -7.56 4.58
C LYS A 127 -13.76 -7.07 4.27
N LEU A 128 -14.12 -7.08 3.01
CA LEU A 128 -15.41 -6.67 2.52
C LEU A 128 -16.50 -7.65 3.00
N THR A 129 -17.64 -7.13 3.36
CA THR A 129 -18.85 -7.91 3.54
C THR A 129 -19.41 -8.33 2.18
N THR A 130 -20.32 -9.31 2.15
CA THR A 130 -21.02 -9.72 0.93
C THR A 130 -21.73 -8.54 0.27
N GLU A 131 -22.32 -7.65 1.05
CA GLU A 131 -23.00 -6.45 0.54
C GLU A 131 -22.02 -5.47 -0.11
N GLN A 132 -20.87 -5.24 0.52
CA GLN A 132 -19.82 -4.39 -0.05
C GLN A 132 -19.23 -4.97 -1.35
N LEU A 133 -19.07 -6.29 -1.45
CA LEU A 133 -18.68 -6.94 -2.70
C LEU A 133 -19.72 -6.72 -3.79
N ARG A 134 -21.02 -6.85 -3.48
CA ARG A 134 -22.10 -6.58 -4.45
C ARG A 134 -22.09 -5.15 -4.95
N ILE A 135 -21.74 -4.19 -4.10
CA ILE A 135 -21.59 -2.78 -4.52
C ILE A 135 -20.45 -2.60 -5.51
N LEU A 136 -19.38 -3.41 -5.40
CA LEU A 136 -18.21 -3.36 -6.29
C LEU A 136 -18.34 -4.19 -7.58
N GLU A 137 -19.21 -5.19 -7.63
CA GLU A 137 -19.37 -6.07 -8.80
C GLU A 137 -19.61 -5.32 -10.12
N PRO A 138 -20.48 -4.29 -10.19
CA PRO A 138 -20.65 -3.50 -11.42
C PRO A 138 -19.36 -2.81 -11.88
N GLU A 139 -18.56 -2.35 -10.93
CA GLU A 139 -17.29 -1.67 -11.20
C GLU A 139 -16.24 -2.65 -11.73
N PHE A 140 -16.23 -3.89 -11.24
CA PHE A 140 -15.37 -4.95 -11.77
C PHE A 140 -15.70 -5.27 -13.22
N TYR A 141 -16.98 -5.24 -13.58
CA TYR A 141 -17.41 -5.45 -14.96
C TYR A 141 -16.94 -4.28 -15.86
N ILE A 142 -17.09 -3.04 -15.41
CA ILE A 142 -16.73 -1.87 -16.19
C ILE A 142 -15.21 -1.75 -16.38
N ILE A 143 -14.41 -1.99 -15.33
CA ILE A 143 -12.95 -1.82 -15.37
C ILE A 143 -12.24 -2.93 -16.17
N ARG A 144 -12.86 -4.09 -16.33
CA ARG A 144 -12.39 -5.13 -17.26
C ARG A 144 -12.47 -4.62 -18.69
N GLU A 145 -11.65 -5.22 -19.55
CA GLU A 145 -11.67 -4.91 -20.97
C GLU A 145 -13.05 -5.16 -21.58
N ASN A 146 -13.60 -4.14 -22.21
CA ASN A 146 -14.85 -4.21 -22.95
C ASN A 146 -14.62 -3.64 -24.36
N THR A 147 -14.89 -4.47 -25.37
CA THR A 147 -14.68 -4.12 -26.79
C THR A 147 -15.77 -3.23 -27.37
N ALA A 148 -16.78 -2.83 -26.59
CA ALA A 148 -17.92 -2.03 -27.06
C ALA A 148 -17.63 -0.54 -27.22
N PHE A 149 -16.49 -0.06 -26.72
CA PHE A 149 -16.10 1.36 -26.72
C PHE A 149 -14.86 1.60 -27.56
N SER A 150 -14.63 2.84 -28.01
CA SER A 150 -13.32 3.22 -28.56
C SER A 150 -12.22 3.10 -27.49
N ALA A 151 -10.98 2.82 -27.91
CA ALA A 151 -9.88 2.58 -26.97
C ALA A 151 -9.65 3.78 -26.00
N ALA A 152 -9.75 5.03 -26.50
CA ALA A 152 -9.50 6.22 -25.69
C ALA A 152 -10.66 6.51 -24.69
N GLU A 153 -11.91 6.40 -25.14
CA GLU A 153 -13.08 6.60 -24.28
C GLU A 153 -13.14 5.53 -23.19
N TYR A 154 -12.80 4.31 -23.55
CA TYR A 154 -12.79 3.20 -22.62
C TYR A 154 -11.68 3.31 -21.57
N GLU A 155 -10.48 3.74 -21.96
CA GLU A 155 -9.38 3.95 -21.01
C GLU A 155 -9.74 5.05 -19.99
N SER A 156 -10.35 6.16 -20.44
CA SER A 156 -10.84 7.19 -19.53
C SER A 156 -11.90 6.65 -18.56
N LEU A 157 -12.85 5.85 -19.03
CA LEU A 157 -13.87 5.22 -18.19
C LEU A 157 -13.24 4.29 -17.16
N ARG A 158 -12.25 3.48 -17.54
CA ARG A 158 -11.53 2.57 -16.64
C ARG A 158 -10.78 3.32 -15.54
N ILE A 159 -10.11 4.43 -15.88
CA ILE A 159 -9.41 5.28 -14.91
C ILE A 159 -10.40 5.86 -13.89
N HIS A 160 -11.53 6.40 -14.33
CA HIS A 160 -12.56 6.92 -13.41
C HIS A 160 -13.16 5.80 -12.54
N THR A 161 -13.36 4.61 -13.11
CA THR A 161 -13.85 3.44 -12.38
C THR A 161 -12.83 2.98 -11.33
N LEU A 162 -11.53 3.01 -11.63
CA LEU A 162 -10.48 2.76 -10.64
C LEU A 162 -10.60 3.71 -9.44
N TRP A 163 -10.71 5.02 -9.69
CA TRP A 163 -10.85 6.00 -8.62
C TRP A 163 -12.13 5.77 -7.81
N LYS A 164 -13.24 5.42 -8.47
CA LYS A 164 -14.49 5.06 -7.78
C LYS A 164 -14.29 3.84 -6.87
N ILE A 165 -13.62 2.78 -7.34
CA ILE A 165 -13.30 1.60 -6.53
C ILE A 165 -12.44 2.01 -5.32
N LEU A 166 -11.37 2.76 -5.53
CA LEU A 166 -10.48 3.20 -4.45
C LEU A 166 -11.22 4.04 -3.39
N TYR A 167 -12.11 4.94 -3.81
CA TYR A 167 -12.90 5.75 -2.88
C TYR A 167 -13.98 4.93 -2.16
N LEU A 168 -14.62 3.96 -2.80
CA LEU A 168 -15.56 3.04 -2.14
C LEU A 168 -14.84 2.20 -1.07
N LEU A 169 -13.69 1.60 -1.41
CA LEU A 169 -12.86 0.87 -0.45
C LEU A 169 -12.44 1.76 0.72
N SER A 170 -12.05 3.00 0.43
CA SER A 170 -11.68 4.01 1.43
C SER A 170 -12.86 4.34 2.36
N ALA A 171 -14.06 4.47 1.82
CA ALA A 171 -15.27 4.71 2.60
C ALA A 171 -15.60 3.52 3.50
N PHE A 172 -15.46 2.29 3.00
CA PHE A 172 -15.69 1.08 3.80
C PHE A 172 -14.70 0.96 4.97
N ILE A 173 -13.43 1.32 4.75
CA ILE A 173 -12.42 1.40 5.83
C ILE A 173 -12.84 2.45 6.86
N ALA A 174 -13.20 3.66 6.42
CA ALA A 174 -13.55 4.78 7.30
C ALA A 174 -14.82 4.52 8.12
N ALA A 175 -15.78 3.77 7.58
CA ALA A 175 -17.00 3.38 8.28
C ALA A 175 -16.77 2.39 9.42
N GLY A 176 -15.53 1.88 9.60
CA GLY A 176 -15.19 0.94 10.67
C GLY A 176 -15.89 -0.42 10.57
N GLN A 177 -16.46 -0.73 9.41
CA GLN A 177 -17.20 -1.98 9.15
C GLN A 177 -16.28 -3.18 8.91
N ASN A 178 -15.02 -3.08 9.33
CA ASN A 178 -14.11 -4.20 9.23
C ASN A 178 -14.47 -5.24 10.32
N PRO A 179 -14.89 -6.46 9.95
CA PRO A 179 -15.33 -7.48 10.91
C PRO A 179 -14.18 -8.09 11.74
N ARG A 180 -12.93 -7.68 11.53
CA ARG A 180 -11.81 -8.20 12.31
C ARG A 180 -11.61 -7.38 13.57
N PRO A 181 -11.69 -8.03 14.77
CA PRO A 181 -11.29 -7.35 16.01
C PRO A 181 -9.80 -7.01 15.92
N SER A 182 -9.48 -5.73 16.11
CA SER A 182 -8.09 -5.31 16.24
C SER A 182 -7.48 -5.88 17.53
N PRO A 183 -6.27 -6.43 17.48
CA PRO A 183 -5.55 -6.85 18.69
C PRO A 183 -5.13 -5.64 19.56
N HIS A 184 -5.19 -4.42 19.02
CA HIS A 184 -4.76 -3.20 19.72
C HIS A 184 -5.92 -2.26 20.01
N LYS A 185 -6.23 -2.07 21.30
CA LYS A 185 -7.33 -1.23 21.80
C LYS A 185 -7.41 0.17 21.14
N TYR A 186 -6.25 0.76 20.79
CA TYR A 186 -6.15 2.13 20.27
C TYR A 186 -5.74 2.18 18.79
N GLU A 187 -5.84 1.08 18.04
CA GLU A 187 -5.41 1.02 16.65
C GLU A 187 -6.06 2.11 15.81
N GLN A 188 -7.36 2.29 15.87
CA GLN A 188 -8.06 3.33 15.11
C GLN A 188 -7.56 4.75 15.43
N ALA A 189 -7.18 5.00 16.68
CA ALA A 189 -6.59 6.28 17.07
C ALA A 189 -5.18 6.46 16.46
N ILE A 190 -4.38 5.39 16.43
CA ILE A 190 -3.06 5.42 15.80
C ILE A 190 -3.17 5.57 14.28
N LEU A 191 -4.13 4.92 13.63
CA LEU A 191 -4.38 5.10 12.20
C LEU A 191 -4.69 6.57 11.84
N LYS A 192 -5.42 7.31 12.69
CA LYS A 192 -5.65 8.76 12.53
C LYS A 192 -4.34 9.55 12.62
N ALA A 193 -3.47 9.22 13.58
CA ALA A 193 -2.16 9.87 13.68
C ALA A 193 -1.26 9.55 12.48
N LEU A 194 -1.30 8.32 11.96
CA LEU A 194 -0.58 7.95 10.75
C LEU A 194 -1.09 8.72 9.53
N ALA A 195 -2.42 8.83 9.36
CA ALA A 195 -2.99 9.65 8.29
C ALA A 195 -2.55 11.12 8.41
N TYR A 196 -2.51 11.67 9.64
CA TYR A 196 -1.98 13.02 9.88
C TYR A 196 -0.50 13.14 9.47
N ILE A 197 0.34 12.15 9.78
CA ILE A 197 1.75 12.12 9.35
C ILE A 197 1.82 12.14 7.82
N HIS A 198 1.08 11.28 7.13
CA HIS A 198 1.12 11.16 5.68
C HIS A 198 0.66 12.44 4.97
N GLN A 199 -0.34 13.13 5.52
CA GLN A 199 -0.85 14.39 4.97
C GLN A 199 0.07 15.59 5.20
N ASN A 200 0.89 15.56 6.27
CA ASN A 200 1.67 16.71 6.73
C ASN A 200 3.18 16.43 6.83
N PHE A 201 3.68 15.36 6.20
CA PHE A 201 5.07 14.90 6.40
C PHE A 201 6.13 15.93 6.05
N SER A 202 5.85 16.86 5.11
CA SER A 202 6.74 17.95 4.75
C SER A 202 6.88 19.00 5.84
N GLU A 203 5.92 19.07 6.76
CA GLU A 203 5.82 20.09 7.78
C GLU A 203 6.48 19.65 9.11
N LYS A 204 6.59 20.60 10.05
CA LYS A 204 7.05 20.28 11.41
C LYS A 204 5.95 19.56 12.19
N ILE A 205 6.09 18.25 12.35
CA ILE A 205 5.21 17.41 13.16
C ILE A 205 5.79 17.22 14.57
N THR A 206 4.98 17.46 15.60
CA THR A 206 5.33 17.24 17.00
C THR A 206 4.57 16.06 17.58
N VAL A 207 5.09 15.46 18.66
CA VAL A 207 4.35 14.39 19.37
C VAL A 207 3.00 14.91 19.87
N GLU A 208 2.92 16.18 20.25
CA GLU A 208 1.67 16.80 20.71
C GLU A 208 0.64 16.89 19.59
N SER A 209 1.03 17.32 18.38
CA SER A 209 0.12 17.33 17.24
C SER A 209 -0.42 15.93 16.91
N LEU A 210 0.41 14.89 17.06
CA LEU A 210 -0.01 13.50 16.86
C LEU A 210 -0.94 13.00 17.96
N CYS A 211 -0.67 13.38 19.22
CA CYS A 211 -1.58 13.08 20.35
C CYS A 211 -2.96 13.70 20.14
N ASN A 212 -3.00 14.94 19.65
CA ASN A 212 -4.26 15.63 19.34
C ASN A 212 -5.00 14.93 18.18
N ALA A 213 -4.31 14.56 17.11
CA ALA A 213 -4.89 13.82 15.99
C ALA A 213 -5.46 12.45 16.41
N ALA A 214 -4.80 11.78 17.35
CA ALA A 214 -5.21 10.50 17.90
C ALA A 214 -6.25 10.60 19.02
N PHE A 215 -6.49 11.79 19.59
CA PHE A 215 -7.28 12.01 20.80
C PHE A 215 -6.80 11.16 22.00
N LEU A 216 -5.48 11.05 22.17
CA LEU A 216 -4.84 10.27 23.23
C LEU A 216 -3.90 11.13 24.09
N SER A 217 -3.79 10.75 25.38
CA SER A 217 -2.72 11.29 26.21
C SER A 217 -1.34 10.87 25.68
N ARG A 218 -0.30 11.67 25.92
CA ARG A 218 1.05 11.42 25.44
C ARG A 218 1.58 10.02 25.78
N SER A 219 1.40 9.56 27.00
CA SER A 219 1.88 8.25 27.44
C SER A 219 1.13 7.10 26.77
N THR A 220 -0.19 7.22 26.63
CA THR A 220 -1.03 6.24 25.91
C THR A 220 -0.67 6.22 24.43
N PHE A 221 -0.53 7.38 23.81
CA PHE A 221 -0.17 7.52 22.41
C PHE A 221 1.17 6.84 22.08
N LEU A 222 2.25 7.19 22.78
CA LEU A 222 3.58 6.64 22.50
C LEU A 222 3.63 5.12 22.64
N ARG A 223 3.03 4.57 23.70
CA ARG A 223 2.96 3.12 23.91
C ARG A 223 2.12 2.43 22.83
N SER A 224 0.97 3.00 22.48
CA SER A 224 0.09 2.41 21.48
C SER A 224 0.67 2.54 20.07
N PHE A 225 1.34 3.64 19.76
CA PHE A 225 2.03 3.83 18.49
C PHE A 225 3.14 2.79 18.31
N GLN A 226 3.97 2.59 19.33
CA GLN A 226 5.01 1.55 19.30
C GLN A 226 4.42 0.15 19.14
N ALA A 227 3.31 -0.15 19.80
CA ALA A 227 2.65 -1.46 19.70
C ALA A 227 2.05 -1.71 18.30
N VAL A 228 1.47 -0.68 17.67
CA VAL A 228 0.85 -0.80 16.34
C VAL A 228 1.88 -0.74 15.22
N CYS A 229 2.84 0.19 15.30
CA CYS A 229 3.77 0.50 14.20
C CYS A 229 5.15 -0.18 14.34
N GLY A 230 5.45 -0.83 15.47
CA GLY A 230 6.76 -1.42 15.72
C GLY A 230 7.90 -0.41 15.91
N SER A 231 7.63 0.89 15.80
CA SER A 231 8.60 1.98 15.84
C SER A 231 8.07 3.21 16.56
N THR A 232 8.96 4.13 16.94
CA THR A 232 8.53 5.41 17.51
C THR A 232 7.93 6.33 16.43
N PRO A 233 7.08 7.32 16.80
CA PRO A 233 6.52 8.28 15.84
C PRO A 233 7.59 9.03 15.04
N HIS A 234 8.71 9.38 15.69
CA HIS A 234 9.80 10.07 15.03
C HIS A 234 10.53 9.18 14.00
N GLU A 235 10.77 7.92 14.34
CA GLU A 235 11.37 6.95 13.40
C GLU A 235 10.45 6.67 12.22
N TYR A 236 9.16 6.50 12.48
CA TYR A 236 8.16 6.32 11.42
C TYR A 236 8.17 7.50 10.46
N LEU A 237 8.02 8.73 10.96
CA LEU A 237 8.02 9.95 10.15
C LEU A 237 9.32 10.09 9.34
N ARG A 238 10.48 9.86 9.96
CA ARG A 238 11.77 9.90 9.27
C ARG A 238 11.84 8.89 8.14
N ASN A 239 11.45 7.65 8.39
CA ASN A 239 11.46 6.58 7.38
C ASN A 239 10.46 6.84 6.26
N PHE A 240 9.29 7.40 6.58
CA PHE A 240 8.31 7.82 5.60
C PHE A 240 8.86 8.93 4.68
N ARG A 241 9.46 9.98 5.24
CA ARG A 241 10.12 11.05 4.48
C ARG A 241 11.21 10.52 3.53
N ILE A 242 12.01 9.55 3.99
CA ILE A 242 13.06 8.94 3.15
C ILE A 242 12.44 8.17 1.99
N ARG A 243 11.40 7.36 2.21
CA ARG A 243 10.72 6.64 1.12
C ARG A 243 10.18 7.59 0.07
N ARG A 244 9.45 8.64 0.49
CA ARG A 244 8.94 9.66 -0.43
C ARG A 244 10.04 10.36 -1.21
N ALA A 245 11.17 10.63 -0.56
CA ALA A 245 12.32 11.24 -1.22
C ALA A 245 12.98 10.30 -2.25
N LEU A 246 13.07 9.00 -1.97
CA LEU A 246 13.60 8.01 -2.91
C LEU A 246 12.71 7.90 -4.15
N GLU A 247 11.39 7.90 -3.99
CA GLU A 247 10.43 7.94 -5.09
C GLU A 247 10.65 9.18 -5.99
N MET A 248 10.77 10.38 -5.40
CA MET A 248 11.06 11.61 -6.13
C MET A 248 12.43 11.60 -6.83
N ILE A 249 13.41 10.91 -6.27
CA ILE A 249 14.73 10.72 -6.92
C ILE A 249 14.61 9.85 -8.17
N GLU A 250 13.83 8.77 -8.11
CA GLU A 250 13.58 7.87 -9.24
C GLU A 250 12.83 8.57 -10.38
N GLU A 251 11.91 9.47 -10.06
CA GLU A 251 11.21 10.32 -11.03
C GLU A 251 12.14 11.28 -11.78
N GLY A 252 13.27 11.67 -11.18
CA GLY A 252 14.33 12.45 -11.81
C GLY A 252 14.02 13.90 -12.14
N ALA A 253 12.86 14.42 -11.72
CA ALA A 253 12.39 15.77 -12.09
C ALA A 253 12.95 16.90 -11.22
N LEU A 254 13.53 16.58 -10.06
CA LEU A 254 13.92 17.55 -9.04
C LEU A 254 15.38 17.37 -8.59
N SER A 255 16.01 18.45 -8.17
CA SER A 255 17.32 18.38 -7.52
C SER A 255 17.22 17.75 -6.13
N ARG A 256 18.31 17.11 -5.66
CA ARG A 256 18.36 16.50 -4.33
C ARG A 256 18.08 17.50 -3.19
N THR A 257 18.46 18.76 -3.36
CA THR A 257 18.18 19.84 -2.40
C THR A 257 16.67 20.14 -2.34
N GLU A 258 16.02 20.25 -3.49
CA GLU A 258 14.56 20.45 -3.57
C GLU A 258 13.81 19.26 -2.97
N ILE A 259 14.22 18.03 -3.26
CA ILE A 259 13.64 16.81 -2.69
C ILE A 259 13.76 16.81 -1.18
N ALA A 260 14.95 17.13 -0.63
CA ALA A 260 15.17 17.23 0.80
C ALA A 260 14.17 18.21 1.45
N HIS A 261 14.01 19.40 0.88
CA HIS A 261 13.05 20.41 1.36
C HIS A 261 11.61 19.93 1.27
N ARG A 262 11.17 19.39 0.14
CA ARG A 262 9.80 18.87 -0.07
C ARG A 262 9.47 17.71 0.88
N CYS A 263 10.48 16.95 1.28
CA CYS A 263 10.31 15.87 2.26
C CYS A 263 10.50 16.31 3.72
N GLY A 264 10.60 17.62 3.98
CA GLY A 264 10.66 18.17 5.34
C GLY A 264 11.99 17.94 6.06
N PHE A 265 13.11 17.76 5.32
CA PHE A 265 14.46 17.79 5.89
C PHE A 265 14.96 19.22 6.00
N TYR A 266 15.70 19.49 7.06
CA TYR A 266 16.24 20.82 7.32
C TYR A 266 17.27 21.26 6.27
N ASP A 267 18.16 20.34 5.88
CA ASP A 267 19.19 20.57 4.88
C ASP A 267 19.55 19.26 4.13
N LEU A 268 20.30 19.41 3.03
CA LEU A 268 20.76 18.30 2.21
C LEU A 268 21.67 17.33 2.98
N ALA A 269 22.54 17.83 3.86
CA ALA A 269 23.48 16.99 4.60
C ALA A 269 22.76 16.10 5.62
N HIS A 270 21.71 16.62 6.27
CA HIS A 270 20.84 15.84 7.15
C HIS A 270 20.09 14.77 6.36
N PHE A 271 19.54 15.13 5.19
CA PHE A 271 18.87 14.20 4.28
C PHE A 271 19.80 13.05 3.85
N GLU A 272 20.99 13.35 3.32
CA GLU A 272 21.94 12.35 2.85
C GLU A 272 22.36 11.36 3.96
N ARG A 273 22.61 11.86 5.18
CA ARG A 273 22.90 11.01 6.34
C ARG A 273 21.73 10.09 6.69
N ALA A 274 20.49 10.60 6.61
CA ALA A 274 19.29 9.84 6.89
C ALA A 274 19.06 8.72 5.86
N VAL A 275 19.21 9.02 4.55
CA VAL A 275 19.11 8.05 3.46
C VAL A 275 20.16 6.95 3.61
N LYS A 276 21.43 7.32 3.82
CA LYS A 276 22.50 6.33 4.00
C LYS A 276 22.23 5.38 5.16
N ARG A 277 21.76 5.88 6.29
CA ARG A 277 21.39 5.06 7.46
C ARG A 277 20.21 4.14 7.15
N TYR A 278 19.20 4.63 6.46
CA TYR A 278 18.03 3.84 6.06
C TYR A 278 18.43 2.67 5.15
N GLN A 279 19.25 2.92 4.12
CA GLN A 279 19.75 1.89 3.20
C GLN A 279 20.63 0.84 3.88
N LEU A 280 21.45 1.24 4.85
CA LEU A 280 22.25 0.30 5.65
C LEU A 280 21.35 -0.62 6.48
N ASN A 281 20.32 -0.08 7.12
CA ASN A 281 19.37 -0.87 7.92
C ASN A 281 18.59 -1.87 7.06
N GLN A 282 18.23 -1.51 5.81
CA GLN A 282 17.56 -2.43 4.89
C GLN A 282 18.46 -3.60 4.46
N LYS A 283 19.78 -3.38 4.29
CA LYS A 283 20.75 -4.44 3.96
C LYS A 283 21.00 -5.41 5.11
N VAL A 284 20.89 -4.96 6.34
CA VAL A 284 21.05 -5.81 7.54
C VAL A 284 19.84 -6.70 7.78
N SER A 285 18.68 -6.34 7.23
CA SER A 285 17.42 -7.11 7.33
C SER A 285 17.34 -8.30 6.36
N VAL A 286 18.33 -8.49 5.50
CA VAL A 286 18.47 -9.68 4.66
C VAL A 286 19.31 -10.69 5.43
N PRO A 287 18.80 -11.89 5.78
CA PRO A 287 19.62 -12.92 6.41
C PRO A 287 20.84 -13.26 5.55
N SER A 288 22.02 -13.24 6.15
CA SER A 288 23.31 -13.50 5.49
C SER A 288 23.58 -14.99 5.22
N ASP A 289 22.55 -15.80 5.02
CA ASP A 289 22.69 -17.23 4.76
C ASP A 289 22.59 -17.56 3.27
N LEU A 290 23.45 -16.90 2.46
CA LEU A 290 23.84 -17.41 1.15
C LEU A 290 25.23 -18.03 1.28
N PRO A 291 25.40 -19.35 1.05
CA PRO A 291 26.73 -19.94 0.93
C PRO A 291 27.45 -19.33 -0.28
N PRO A 292 28.78 -19.16 -0.22
CA PRO A 292 29.55 -18.66 -1.35
C PRO A 292 29.45 -19.62 -2.53
N THR A 293 29.37 -19.04 -3.71
CA THR A 293 29.27 -19.63 -5.07
C THR A 293 30.04 -20.89 -5.29
#